data_1c0f62210a264258ad635805c7f8a4f8
#
_entry.id   1c0f62210a264258ad635805c7f8a4f8
#
_cell.length_a   1.000
_cell.length_b   1.000
_cell.length_c   1.000
_cell.angle_alpha   90.00
_cell.angle_beta   90.00
_cell.angle_gamma   90.00
#
_symmetry.space_group_name_H-M   'P 1'
#
loop_
_entity.id
_entity.type
_entity.pdbx_description
1 polymer ?
#
loop_
_entity_poly.entity_id
_entity_poly.type
_entity_poly.pdbx_seq_one_letter_code
_entity_poly.pdbx_strand_id
1 'polypeptide(L)'
;MDRITALRARRAGIIDQMDALVASTPEGEDMTAEQVVKFDALKADDDKAAAELARAEDLERLRAAAARVTAPLPSGSAQAASVPATVAERGIRFARMARALAAAGGIPQIAQQVAEAWGDSGLFANQNMSTGAAGGFLVPEDVSSEVIELLRPASVVMRGGPRVVPLPNGNLTMNRVATGSTFTYTGEQQDIGATGMTLGQVKLSAKKLTGLIPISNDLLRSASIAADRLVRDDIVNGSAIAMDQAFLRSAGGDNAPLGLRHQLTGTPFATSNILAATGGNTLASITADLGRIELALLNANIPLTGAAWIGAPRTMMRLRNIRDGNGNPAFPEMQQGQLRGLPFMNTTTVPINLGGGAESELYLIAFPHVLVGEHSGLQIATSTEAAYRDATGTMQAAYSRDETVIRAIQHHDIGLRHFPAVAVLTGVNWVD
;
A
#
# COMPACT_ATOMS: atom_id res chain seq x y z
N MET A 1 -38.01 -34.02 -5.17
CA MET A 1 -36.85 -34.22 -4.30
C MET A 1 -35.63 -34.44 -5.19
N ASP A 2 -34.62 -33.66 -5.00
CA ASP A 2 -33.41 -33.70 -5.82
C ASP A 2 -32.70 -35.03 -5.67
N ARG A 3 -32.22 -35.64 -6.78
CA ARG A 3 -31.55 -36.95 -6.79
C ARG A 3 -30.37 -37.00 -5.82
N ILE A 4 -29.65 -35.85 -5.65
CA ILE A 4 -28.54 -35.71 -4.71
C ILE A 4 -29.03 -35.83 -3.26
N THR A 5 -30.15 -35.19 -2.92
CA THR A 5 -30.73 -35.26 -1.57
C THR A 5 -31.16 -36.71 -1.24
N ALA A 6 -31.73 -37.42 -2.20
CA ALA A 6 -32.13 -38.82 -2.01
C ALA A 6 -30.90 -39.75 -1.82
N LEU A 7 -29.81 -39.54 -2.56
CA LEU A 7 -28.57 -40.30 -2.39
C LEU A 7 -27.88 -40.03 -1.06
N ARG A 8 -27.89 -38.80 -0.59
CA ARG A 8 -27.36 -38.42 0.73
C ARG A 8 -28.16 -39.06 1.86
N ALA A 9 -29.50 -39.07 1.74
CA ALA A 9 -30.38 -39.72 2.71
C ALA A 9 -30.16 -41.23 2.73
N ARG A 10 -29.94 -41.87 1.56
CA ARG A 10 -29.64 -43.30 1.48
C ARG A 10 -28.31 -43.65 2.15
N ARG A 11 -27.24 -42.83 1.96
CA ARG A 11 -25.96 -43.04 2.63
C ARG A 11 -26.08 -42.86 4.13
N ALA A 12 -26.80 -41.85 4.61
CA ALA A 12 -27.03 -41.69 6.05
C ALA A 12 -27.72 -42.94 6.66
N GLY A 13 -28.72 -43.48 5.99
CA GLY A 13 -29.37 -44.73 6.46
C GLY A 13 -28.48 -45.97 6.44
N ILE A 14 -27.50 -46.08 5.53
CA ILE A 14 -26.51 -47.17 5.55
C ILE A 14 -25.53 -46.96 6.71
N ILE A 15 -25.07 -45.76 6.97
CA ILE A 15 -24.18 -45.46 8.06
C ILE A 15 -24.85 -45.75 9.41
N ASP A 16 -26.12 -45.34 9.58
CA ASP A 16 -26.92 -45.61 10.78
C ASP A 16 -27.04 -47.12 11.04
N GLN A 17 -27.16 -47.96 9.97
CA GLN A 17 -27.18 -49.40 10.09
C GLN A 17 -25.84 -50.01 10.46
N MET A 18 -24.74 -49.45 9.95
CA MET A 18 -23.38 -49.83 10.33
C MET A 18 -23.12 -49.51 11.81
N ASP A 19 -23.52 -48.31 12.26
CA ASP A 19 -23.39 -47.89 13.64
C ASP A 19 -24.23 -48.76 14.59
N ALA A 20 -25.46 -49.09 14.23
CA ALA A 20 -26.29 -50.00 14.98
C ALA A 20 -25.69 -51.42 15.09
N LEU A 21 -25.02 -51.89 14.04
CA LEU A 21 -24.35 -53.18 14.06
C LEU A 21 -23.14 -53.18 14.97
N VAL A 22 -22.36 -52.10 14.97
CA VAL A 22 -21.21 -51.89 15.88
C VAL A 22 -21.72 -51.77 17.34
N ALA A 23 -22.80 -51.01 17.58
CA ALA A 23 -23.36 -50.84 18.91
C ALA A 23 -23.99 -52.15 19.46
N SER A 24 -24.30 -53.09 18.61
CA SER A 24 -24.81 -54.40 19.08
C SER A 24 -23.72 -55.39 19.53
N THR A 25 -22.44 -54.99 19.35
CA THR A 25 -21.29 -55.81 19.81
C THR A 25 -20.92 -55.36 21.24
N PRO A 26 -20.83 -56.26 22.25
CA PRO A 26 -20.45 -55.92 23.60
C PRO A 26 -19.05 -55.28 23.67
N GLU A 27 -18.85 -54.30 24.58
CA GLU A 27 -17.52 -53.67 24.76
C GLU A 27 -16.47 -54.73 25.17
N GLY A 28 -15.46 -54.90 24.32
CA GLY A 28 -14.33 -55.81 24.54
C GLY A 28 -14.42 -57.14 23.83
N GLU A 29 -15.47 -57.44 23.04
CA GLU A 29 -15.58 -58.63 22.21
C GLU A 29 -15.44 -58.28 20.71
N ASP A 30 -14.79 -59.16 19.96
CA ASP A 30 -14.70 -59.04 18.51
C ASP A 30 -16.04 -59.36 17.83
N MET A 31 -16.34 -58.71 16.73
CA MET A 31 -17.52 -58.98 15.90
C MET A 31 -17.59 -60.42 15.49
N THR A 32 -18.78 -61.07 15.59
CA THR A 32 -18.99 -62.41 15.10
C THR A 32 -18.83 -62.47 13.56
N ALA A 33 -18.46 -63.64 13.02
CA ALA A 33 -18.27 -63.84 11.58
C ALA A 33 -19.47 -63.40 10.72
N GLU A 34 -20.71 -63.56 11.25
CA GLU A 34 -21.93 -63.09 10.60
C GLU A 34 -22.08 -61.59 10.62
N GLN A 35 -21.65 -60.91 11.70
CA GLN A 35 -21.66 -59.45 11.80
C GLN A 35 -20.62 -58.81 10.88
N VAL A 36 -19.42 -59.40 10.77
CA VAL A 36 -18.37 -58.94 9.83
C VAL A 36 -18.86 -59.01 8.38
N VAL A 37 -19.49 -60.15 7.97
CA VAL A 37 -20.05 -60.28 6.60
C VAL A 37 -21.15 -59.23 6.33
N LYS A 38 -22.00 -58.91 7.32
CA LYS A 38 -23.03 -57.88 7.17
C LYS A 38 -22.41 -56.47 7.11
N PHE A 39 -21.39 -56.22 7.92
CA PHE A 39 -20.66 -54.94 7.91
C PHE A 39 -19.96 -54.69 6.58
N ASP A 40 -19.28 -55.71 6.03
CA ASP A 40 -18.61 -55.63 4.73
C ASP A 40 -19.61 -55.41 3.58
N ALA A 41 -20.78 -56.01 3.66
CA ALA A 41 -21.85 -55.81 2.68
C ALA A 41 -22.40 -54.38 2.73
N LEU A 42 -22.66 -53.83 3.95
CA LEU A 42 -23.08 -52.42 4.13
C LEU A 42 -22.02 -51.45 3.66
N LYS A 43 -20.75 -51.71 3.94
CA LYS A 43 -19.63 -50.91 3.46
C LYS A 43 -19.54 -50.86 1.94
N ALA A 44 -19.70 -52.05 1.27
CA ALA A 44 -19.74 -52.12 -0.19
C ALA A 44 -20.93 -51.37 -0.80
N ASP A 45 -22.05 -51.27 -0.08
CA ASP A 45 -23.21 -50.52 -0.52
C ASP A 45 -23.05 -49.02 -0.27
N ASP A 46 -22.34 -48.57 0.80
CA ASP A 46 -21.97 -47.18 1.01
C ASP A 46 -20.97 -46.70 -0.08
N ASP A 47 -19.96 -47.50 -0.40
CA ASP A 47 -19.00 -47.20 -1.46
C ASP A 47 -19.69 -46.98 -2.83
N LYS A 48 -20.68 -47.81 -3.17
CA LYS A 48 -21.50 -47.61 -4.38
C LYS A 48 -22.33 -46.37 -4.34
N ALA A 49 -22.99 -46.08 -3.21
CA ALA A 49 -23.80 -44.88 -3.04
C ALA A 49 -22.93 -43.61 -3.06
N ALA A 50 -21.72 -43.68 -2.50
CA ALA A 50 -20.72 -42.57 -2.57
C ALA A 50 -20.29 -42.28 -4.02
N ALA A 51 -20.01 -43.32 -4.80
CA ALA A 51 -19.65 -43.18 -6.22
C ALA A 51 -20.78 -42.62 -7.07
N GLU A 52 -22.03 -43.02 -6.78
CA GLU A 52 -23.23 -42.48 -7.46
C GLU A 52 -23.45 -41.00 -7.08
N LEU A 53 -23.25 -40.63 -5.83
CA LEU A 53 -23.36 -39.26 -5.37
C LEU A 53 -22.31 -38.33 -6.04
N ALA A 54 -21.06 -38.75 -6.08
CA ALA A 54 -19.98 -38.04 -6.75
C ALA A 54 -20.29 -37.78 -8.23
N ARG A 55 -20.79 -38.82 -8.93
CA ARG A 55 -21.19 -38.68 -10.35
C ARG A 55 -22.38 -37.73 -10.53
N ALA A 56 -23.33 -37.72 -9.60
CA ALA A 56 -24.48 -36.83 -9.67
C ALA A 56 -24.07 -35.36 -9.40
N GLU A 57 -23.16 -35.14 -8.45
CA GLU A 57 -22.62 -33.80 -8.15
C GLU A 57 -21.75 -33.25 -9.30
N ASP A 58 -20.91 -34.10 -9.92
CA ASP A 58 -20.13 -33.74 -11.10
C ASP A 58 -21.04 -33.40 -12.30
N LEU A 59 -22.11 -34.17 -12.52
CA LEU A 59 -23.06 -33.89 -13.57
C LEU A 59 -23.82 -32.56 -13.36
N GLU A 60 -24.17 -32.24 -12.15
CA GLU A 60 -24.77 -30.94 -11.84
C GLU A 60 -23.76 -29.78 -12.04
N ARG A 61 -22.52 -29.99 -11.64
CA ARG A 61 -21.44 -29.01 -11.90
C ARG A 61 -21.25 -28.80 -13.40
N LEU A 62 -21.23 -29.85 -14.20
CA LEU A 62 -21.13 -29.76 -15.66
C LEU A 62 -22.38 -29.10 -16.29
N ARG A 63 -23.58 -29.39 -15.79
CA ARG A 63 -24.82 -28.75 -16.24
C ARG A 63 -24.83 -27.25 -15.88
N ALA A 64 -24.42 -26.88 -14.68
CA ALA A 64 -24.28 -25.50 -14.27
C ALA A 64 -23.25 -24.75 -15.11
N ALA A 65 -22.13 -25.40 -15.48
CA ALA A 65 -21.14 -24.84 -16.39
C ALA A 65 -21.68 -24.68 -17.82
N ALA A 66 -22.41 -25.67 -18.34
CA ALA A 66 -23.03 -25.65 -19.67
C ALA A 66 -24.18 -24.62 -19.75
N ALA A 67 -24.98 -24.46 -18.69
CA ALA A 67 -26.05 -23.47 -18.62
C ALA A 67 -25.54 -22.04 -18.69
N ARG A 68 -24.29 -21.79 -18.27
CA ARG A 68 -23.61 -20.49 -18.42
C ARG A 68 -23.23 -20.16 -19.87
N VAL A 69 -23.13 -21.15 -20.73
CA VAL A 69 -22.71 -20.99 -22.14
C VAL A 69 -23.90 -20.80 -23.10
N THR A 70 -25.11 -21.21 -22.71
CA THR A 70 -26.28 -21.27 -23.60
C THR A 70 -27.37 -20.22 -23.31
N ALA A 71 -27.08 -19.17 -22.54
CA ALA A 71 -28.00 -18.06 -22.42
C ALA A 71 -28.04 -17.25 -23.73
N PRO A 72 -29.19 -17.10 -24.42
CA PRO A 72 -29.28 -16.34 -25.66
C PRO A 72 -29.02 -14.85 -25.36
N LEU A 73 -28.15 -14.22 -26.18
CA LEU A 73 -27.92 -12.78 -26.19
C LEU A 73 -29.23 -12.04 -26.49
N PRO A 74 -29.74 -11.14 -25.63
CA PRO A 74 -30.85 -10.28 -26.00
C PRO A 74 -30.37 -9.27 -27.02
N SER A 75 -31.01 -9.30 -28.18
CA SER A 75 -30.87 -8.26 -29.23
C SER A 75 -31.57 -7.00 -28.75
N GLY A 76 -30.82 -5.92 -28.58
CA GLY A 76 -31.40 -4.59 -28.45
C GLY A 76 -31.20 -3.90 -27.13
N SER A 77 -30.37 -2.91 -27.15
CA SER A 77 -29.86 -1.94 -26.16
C SER A 77 -28.52 -2.35 -25.54
N ALA A 78 -27.52 -1.51 -25.77
CA ALA A 78 -26.19 -1.65 -25.22
C ALA A 78 -26.20 -1.48 -23.69
N GLN A 79 -26.60 -2.51 -22.97
CA GLN A 79 -26.30 -2.69 -21.58
C GLN A 79 -24.95 -3.38 -21.52
N ALA A 80 -23.95 -2.65 -21.04
CA ALA A 80 -22.62 -3.18 -20.82
C ALA A 80 -22.72 -4.47 -19.97
N ALA A 81 -22.31 -5.59 -20.57
CA ALA A 81 -22.27 -6.88 -19.91
C ALA A 81 -21.41 -6.75 -18.64
N SER A 82 -22.04 -6.97 -17.50
CA SER A 82 -21.32 -7.16 -16.23
C SER A 82 -20.48 -8.44 -16.37
N VAL A 83 -19.19 -8.27 -16.61
CA VAL A 83 -18.22 -9.36 -16.51
C VAL A 83 -18.17 -9.75 -15.03
N PRO A 84 -18.46 -11.01 -14.65
CA PRO A 84 -18.32 -11.44 -13.27
C PRO A 84 -16.85 -11.17 -12.85
N ALA A 85 -16.68 -10.61 -11.66
CA ALA A 85 -15.40 -10.22 -11.09
C ALA A 85 -14.51 -11.46 -10.88
N THR A 86 -13.84 -11.91 -11.93
CA THR A 86 -12.74 -12.86 -11.85
C THR A 86 -11.49 -12.05 -11.51
N VAL A 87 -11.01 -12.20 -10.28
CA VAL A 87 -9.83 -11.52 -9.72
C VAL A 87 -9.96 -10.00 -9.88
N ALA A 88 -10.67 -9.38 -8.94
CA ALA A 88 -10.78 -7.91 -8.88
C ALA A 88 -9.35 -7.35 -8.79
N GLU A 89 -8.91 -6.65 -9.83
CA GLU A 89 -7.65 -5.90 -9.77
C GLU A 89 -7.71 -4.96 -8.57
N ARG A 90 -6.64 -4.93 -7.78
CA ARG A 90 -6.56 -4.12 -6.57
C ARG A 90 -6.90 -2.66 -6.88
N GLY A 91 -7.70 -2.04 -6.03
CA GLY A 91 -8.11 -0.64 -6.15
C GLY A 91 -9.21 -0.34 -7.18
N ILE A 92 -9.69 -1.31 -7.97
CA ILE A 92 -10.84 -1.08 -8.87
C ILE A 92 -12.14 -0.86 -8.08
N ARG A 93 -12.32 -1.56 -6.96
CA ARG A 93 -13.48 -1.35 -6.07
C ARG A 93 -13.53 0.09 -5.57
N PHE A 94 -12.39 0.67 -5.22
CA PHE A 94 -12.27 2.07 -4.84
C PHE A 94 -12.69 3.03 -5.98
N ALA A 95 -12.17 2.83 -7.18
CA ALA A 95 -12.51 3.67 -8.33
C ALA A 95 -13.98 3.56 -8.73
N ARG A 96 -14.56 2.36 -8.67
CA ARG A 96 -16.00 2.13 -8.88
C ARG A 96 -16.85 2.84 -7.82
N MET A 97 -16.43 2.80 -6.56
CA MET A 97 -17.08 3.50 -5.48
C MET A 97 -17.02 5.01 -5.68
N ALA A 98 -15.87 5.56 -6.04
CA ALA A 98 -15.70 6.97 -6.36
C ALA A 98 -16.59 7.40 -7.53
N ARG A 99 -16.65 6.57 -8.58
CA ARG A 99 -17.53 6.81 -9.73
C ARG A 99 -19.03 6.69 -9.40
N ALA A 100 -19.41 5.69 -8.59
CA ALA A 100 -20.81 5.54 -8.16
C ALA A 100 -21.25 6.75 -7.32
N LEU A 101 -20.40 7.24 -6.42
CA LEU A 101 -20.65 8.47 -5.67
C LEU A 101 -20.74 9.71 -6.59
N ALA A 102 -19.88 9.79 -7.60
CA ALA A 102 -19.91 10.86 -8.59
C ALA A 102 -21.21 10.83 -9.40
N ALA A 103 -21.63 9.66 -9.91
CA ALA A 103 -22.87 9.49 -10.65
C ALA A 103 -24.12 9.76 -9.81
N ALA A 104 -24.02 9.55 -8.49
CA ALA A 104 -25.10 9.80 -7.52
C ALA A 104 -25.12 11.24 -6.98
N GLY A 105 -24.26 12.15 -7.51
CA GLY A 105 -24.18 13.53 -7.02
C GLY A 105 -23.68 13.65 -5.56
N GLY A 106 -22.94 12.65 -5.07
CA GLY A 106 -22.44 12.63 -3.69
C GLY A 106 -23.43 12.06 -2.66
N ILE A 107 -24.58 11.53 -3.07
CA ILE A 107 -25.58 10.96 -2.18
C ILE A 107 -25.35 9.46 -2.02
N PRO A 108 -24.94 8.95 -0.83
CA PRO A 108 -24.53 7.55 -0.64
C PRO A 108 -25.64 6.53 -0.92
N GLN A 109 -26.91 6.86 -0.61
CA GLN A 109 -28.06 5.98 -0.86
C GLN A 109 -28.32 5.77 -2.36
N ILE A 110 -28.14 6.83 -3.15
CA ILE A 110 -28.28 6.76 -4.61
C ILE A 110 -27.04 6.05 -5.19
N ALA A 111 -25.86 6.28 -4.64
CA ALA A 111 -24.62 5.61 -5.05
C ALA A 111 -24.71 4.09 -4.87
N GLN A 112 -25.35 3.63 -3.81
CA GLN A 112 -25.62 2.20 -3.61
C GLN A 112 -26.52 1.64 -4.72
N GLN A 113 -27.62 2.32 -5.06
CA GLN A 113 -28.51 1.88 -6.14
C GLN A 113 -27.81 1.88 -7.50
N VAL A 114 -26.95 2.87 -7.76
CA VAL A 114 -26.13 2.93 -8.97
C VAL A 114 -25.13 1.78 -9.02
N ALA A 115 -24.46 1.47 -7.91
CA ALA A 115 -23.53 0.35 -7.82
C ALA A 115 -24.21 -1.01 -8.00
N GLU A 116 -25.41 -1.19 -7.42
CA GLU A 116 -26.24 -2.37 -7.61
C GLU A 116 -26.67 -2.53 -9.07
N ALA A 117 -27.05 -1.44 -9.75
CA ALA A 117 -27.37 -1.43 -11.17
C ALA A 117 -26.16 -1.80 -12.05
N TRP A 118 -24.94 -1.58 -11.59
CA TRP A 118 -23.69 -2.00 -12.26
C TRP A 118 -23.25 -3.42 -11.89
N GLY A 119 -24.00 -4.11 -11.02
CA GLY A 119 -23.72 -5.49 -10.61
C GLY A 119 -22.77 -5.63 -9.42
N ASP A 120 -22.47 -4.55 -8.71
CA ASP A 120 -21.54 -4.50 -7.57
C ASP A 120 -22.28 -4.25 -6.23
N SER A 121 -23.20 -5.12 -5.88
CA SER A 121 -24.05 -5.02 -4.67
C SER A 121 -23.29 -4.99 -3.33
N GLY A 122 -22.00 -5.36 -3.32
CA GLY A 122 -21.16 -5.41 -2.12
C GLY A 122 -20.33 -4.15 -1.84
N LEU A 123 -20.31 -3.15 -2.73
CA LEU A 123 -19.45 -1.97 -2.58
C LEU A 123 -19.79 -1.09 -1.36
N PHE A 124 -21.06 -1.05 -0.96
CA PHE A 124 -21.58 -0.23 0.14
C PHE A 124 -22.18 -1.05 1.30
N ALA A 125 -22.06 -2.38 1.28
CA ALA A 125 -22.78 -3.29 2.18
C ALA A 125 -22.39 -3.16 3.67
N ASN A 126 -21.23 -2.62 4.00
CA ASN A 126 -20.72 -2.53 5.38
C ASN A 126 -20.78 -1.12 5.98
N GLN A 127 -21.67 -0.25 5.49
CA GLN A 127 -21.68 1.14 5.92
C GLN A 127 -22.88 1.49 6.81
N ASN A 128 -22.58 1.94 8.03
CA ASN A 128 -23.55 2.65 8.85
C ASN A 128 -23.78 4.05 8.24
N MET A 129 -24.93 4.24 7.59
CA MET A 129 -25.32 5.44 6.84
C MET A 129 -25.59 6.69 7.72
N SER A 130 -25.25 6.69 9.02
CA SER A 130 -25.75 7.72 9.95
C SER A 130 -24.88 8.98 10.11
N THR A 131 -23.75 9.13 9.41
CA THR A 131 -22.83 10.26 9.63
C THR A 131 -22.59 11.15 8.41
N GLY A 132 -23.59 11.31 7.55
CA GLY A 132 -23.50 12.14 6.33
C GLY A 132 -23.64 13.66 6.50
N ALA A 133 -23.68 14.21 7.72
CA ALA A 133 -23.96 15.65 7.93
C ALA A 133 -22.80 16.61 7.55
N ALA A 134 -21.59 16.09 7.22
CA ALA A 134 -20.42 16.91 6.89
C ALA A 134 -19.90 16.73 5.44
N GLY A 135 -20.67 16.10 4.54
CA GLY A 135 -20.33 16.03 3.10
C GLY A 135 -19.11 15.19 2.73
N GLY A 136 -18.57 14.39 3.65
CA GLY A 136 -17.47 13.46 3.41
C GLY A 136 -17.89 12.02 3.71
N PHE A 137 -17.50 11.10 2.84
CA PHE A 137 -17.79 9.68 2.96
C PHE A 137 -16.52 8.92 3.34
N LEU A 138 -16.59 8.14 4.42
CA LEU A 138 -15.48 7.29 4.82
C LEU A 138 -15.47 6.04 3.95
N VAL A 139 -14.39 5.82 3.21
CA VAL A 139 -14.23 4.59 2.42
C VAL A 139 -14.12 3.40 3.37
N PRO A 140 -14.80 2.26 3.12
CA PRO A 140 -14.64 1.06 3.92
C PRO A 140 -13.16 0.68 4.08
N GLU A 141 -12.80 0.13 5.24
CA GLU A 141 -11.41 -0.19 5.57
C GLU A 141 -10.79 -1.20 4.59
N ASP A 142 -11.56 -2.16 4.10
CA ASP A 142 -11.15 -3.12 3.08
C ASP A 142 -10.83 -2.45 1.74
N VAL A 143 -11.62 -1.47 1.31
CA VAL A 143 -11.41 -0.73 0.05
C VAL A 143 -10.29 0.31 0.19
N SER A 144 -10.18 0.99 1.33
CA SER A 144 -9.10 1.94 1.58
C SER A 144 -7.75 1.24 1.67
N SER A 145 -7.69 0.03 2.24
CA SER A 145 -6.46 -0.76 2.31
C SER A 145 -5.94 -1.16 0.92
N GLU A 146 -6.82 -1.45 -0.05
CA GLU A 146 -6.43 -1.73 -1.44
C GLU A 146 -5.68 -0.55 -2.08
N VAL A 147 -6.12 0.69 -1.83
CA VAL A 147 -5.44 1.90 -2.35
C VAL A 147 -4.11 2.13 -1.65
N ILE A 148 -4.05 1.95 -0.34
CA ILE A 148 -2.82 2.06 0.45
C ILE A 148 -1.79 1.02 -0.02
N GLU A 149 -2.21 -0.21 -0.33
CA GLU A 149 -1.32 -1.23 -0.90
C GLU A 149 -0.77 -0.85 -2.28
N LEU A 150 -1.55 -0.16 -3.12
CA LEU A 150 -1.08 0.37 -4.41
C LEU A 150 -0.17 1.60 -4.24
N LEU A 151 -0.41 2.40 -3.21
CA LEU A 151 0.39 3.58 -2.91
C LEU A 151 1.81 3.20 -2.47
N ARG A 152 1.97 2.09 -1.73
CA ARG A 152 3.29 1.61 -1.25
C ARG A 152 4.32 1.41 -2.38
N PRO A 153 4.03 0.71 -3.48
CA PRO A 153 4.97 0.59 -4.59
C PRO A 153 5.11 1.88 -5.42
N ALA A 154 4.09 2.77 -5.43
CA ALA A 154 4.12 4.02 -6.17
C ALA A 154 4.98 5.08 -5.47
N SER A 155 4.90 5.20 -4.14
CA SER A 155 5.75 6.08 -3.34
C SER A 155 7.13 5.47 -3.13
N VAL A 156 8.18 6.24 -3.41
CA VAL A 156 9.57 5.81 -3.21
C VAL A 156 9.89 5.64 -1.73
N VAL A 157 9.39 6.54 -0.88
CA VAL A 157 9.62 6.44 0.57
C VAL A 157 8.93 5.21 1.14
N MET A 158 7.67 4.94 0.76
CA MET A 158 6.94 3.76 1.23
C MET A 158 7.54 2.45 0.72
N ARG A 159 8.05 2.45 -0.52
CA ARG A 159 8.76 1.30 -1.12
C ARG A 159 10.05 0.95 -0.36
N GLY A 160 10.69 1.93 0.27
CA GLY A 160 11.86 1.71 1.13
C GLY A 160 11.56 0.86 2.37
N GLY A 161 10.31 0.66 2.74
CA GLY A 161 9.88 -0.15 3.86
C GLY A 161 9.98 0.54 5.23
N PRO A 162 9.49 1.78 5.38
CA PRO A 162 9.41 2.42 6.68
C PRO A 162 8.44 1.68 7.58
N ARG A 163 8.58 1.85 8.88
CA ARG A 163 7.65 1.29 9.85
C ARG A 163 6.38 2.14 9.90
N VAL A 164 5.26 1.57 9.51
CA VAL A 164 3.95 2.21 9.62
C VAL A 164 3.40 2.05 11.04
N VAL A 165 2.89 3.16 11.60
CA VAL A 165 2.34 3.23 12.95
C VAL A 165 0.97 3.90 12.91
N PRO A 166 -0.09 3.28 13.45
CA PRO A 166 -1.41 3.89 13.50
C PRO A 166 -1.45 5.08 14.48
N LEU A 167 -2.17 6.14 14.10
CA LEU A 167 -2.38 7.34 14.90
C LEU A 167 -3.87 7.43 15.33
N PRO A 168 -4.32 6.70 16.35
CA PRO A 168 -5.75 6.56 16.65
C PRO A 168 -6.44 7.89 16.95
N ASN A 169 -5.73 8.87 17.52
CA ASN A 169 -6.25 10.20 17.85
C ASN A 169 -5.61 11.32 17.02
N GLY A 170 -5.03 10.98 15.84
CA GLY A 170 -4.31 11.94 15.01
C GLY A 170 -2.93 12.36 15.52
N ASN A 171 -2.59 12.05 16.76
CA ASN A 171 -1.31 12.37 17.38
C ASN A 171 -0.74 11.16 18.12
N LEU A 172 0.57 10.98 18.01
CA LEU A 172 1.29 9.96 18.73
C LEU A 172 2.62 10.53 19.24
N THR A 173 2.88 10.36 20.52
CA THR A 173 4.17 10.67 21.12
C THR A 173 4.84 9.37 21.55
N MET A 174 6.03 9.10 21.02
CA MET A 174 6.84 7.94 21.35
C MET A 174 8.14 8.37 21.99
N ASN A 175 8.51 7.72 23.09
CA ASN A 175 9.82 7.95 23.70
C ASN A 175 10.91 7.27 22.87
N ARG A 176 12.05 7.93 22.73
CA ARG A 176 13.27 7.40 22.11
C ARG A 176 14.44 7.59 23.06
N VAL A 177 15.41 6.74 22.94
CA VAL A 177 16.72 6.96 23.57
C VAL A 177 17.49 7.96 22.72
N ALA A 178 17.80 9.13 23.26
CA ALA A 178 18.60 10.14 22.57
C ALA A 178 20.08 9.85 22.68
N THR A 179 20.55 9.48 23.89
CA THR A 179 21.92 9.07 24.14
C THR A 179 21.90 7.83 25.05
N GLY A 180 22.62 6.79 24.69
CA GLY A 180 22.78 5.58 25.52
C GLY A 180 23.76 5.81 26.67
N SER A 181 23.69 4.93 27.70
CA SER A 181 24.69 4.87 28.76
C SER A 181 26.02 4.32 28.19
N THR A 182 27.14 4.89 28.63
CA THR A 182 28.47 4.39 28.30
C THR A 182 28.97 3.43 29.40
N PHE A 183 29.50 2.30 28.99
CA PHE A 183 30.14 1.34 29.90
C PHE A 183 31.64 1.42 29.71
N THR A 184 32.36 1.49 30.81
CA THR A 184 33.83 1.56 30.82
C THR A 184 34.40 0.46 31.68
N TYR A 185 35.53 -0.11 31.27
CA TYR A 185 36.29 -1.00 32.13
C TYR A 185 37.09 -0.14 33.14
N THR A 186 36.87 -0.35 34.42
CA THR A 186 37.58 0.34 35.52
C THR A 186 38.47 -0.64 36.23
N GLY A 187 39.65 -0.17 36.64
CA GLY A 187 40.55 -0.95 37.47
C GLY A 187 40.06 -1.07 38.92
N GLU A 188 40.78 -1.91 39.69
CA GLU A 188 40.55 -2.07 41.12
C GLU A 188 40.80 -0.73 41.84
N GLN A 189 39.89 -0.33 42.73
CA GLN A 189 39.92 0.94 43.50
C GLN A 189 39.77 2.23 42.65
N GLN A 190 39.19 2.17 41.47
CA GLN A 190 38.87 3.36 40.69
C GLN A 190 37.34 3.66 40.77
N ASP A 191 36.99 4.93 40.84
CA ASP A 191 35.58 5.37 40.86
C ASP A 191 34.93 5.07 39.50
N ILE A 192 33.73 4.48 39.56
CA ILE A 192 32.90 4.23 38.39
C ILE A 192 32.15 5.51 38.05
N GLY A 193 32.48 6.10 36.88
CA GLY A 193 31.77 7.28 36.37
C GLY A 193 30.31 6.92 36.00
N ALA A 194 29.35 7.58 36.64
CA ALA A 194 27.95 7.37 36.32
C ALA A 194 27.60 8.06 34.98
N THR A 195 27.16 7.29 33.99
CA THR A 195 26.64 7.82 32.72
C THR A 195 25.15 7.53 32.63
N GLY A 196 24.36 8.58 32.49
CA GLY A 196 22.90 8.48 32.38
C GLY A 196 22.43 8.36 30.94
N MET A 197 21.40 7.57 30.70
CA MET A 197 20.65 7.55 29.46
C MET A 197 19.79 8.82 29.36
N THR A 198 19.84 9.51 28.20
CA THR A 198 18.92 10.62 27.92
C THR A 198 17.79 10.16 27.03
N LEU A 199 16.57 10.57 27.40
CA LEU A 199 15.36 10.28 26.63
C LEU A 199 14.97 11.50 25.79
N GLY A 200 14.58 11.24 24.56
CA GLY A 200 13.95 12.19 23.67
C GLY A 200 12.54 11.72 23.30
N GLN A 201 11.82 12.52 22.56
CA GLN A 201 10.49 12.18 22.07
C GLN A 201 10.43 12.31 20.54
N VAL A 202 9.71 11.40 19.90
CA VAL A 202 9.25 11.53 18.52
C VAL A 202 7.76 11.84 18.60
N LYS A 203 7.37 12.96 18.04
CA LYS A 203 5.97 13.38 17.95
C LYS A 203 5.52 13.27 16.50
N LEU A 204 4.47 12.50 16.27
CA LEU A 204 3.79 12.39 15.00
C LEU A 204 2.42 13.07 15.15
N SER A 205 2.08 13.92 14.19
CA SER A 205 0.82 14.68 14.17
C SER A 205 0.23 14.60 12.77
N ALA A 206 -0.87 13.89 12.61
CA ALA A 206 -1.49 13.63 11.33
C ALA A 206 -1.74 14.94 10.54
N LYS A 207 -1.09 15.06 9.40
CA LYS A 207 -1.25 16.15 8.45
C LYS A 207 -2.16 15.71 7.31
N LYS A 208 -2.98 16.63 6.83
CA LYS A 208 -4.01 16.38 5.84
C LYS A 208 -3.44 16.51 4.43
N LEU A 209 -3.35 15.40 3.70
CA LEU A 209 -3.13 15.39 2.26
C LEU A 209 -4.47 15.44 1.54
N THR A 210 -4.65 16.37 0.60
CA THR A 210 -5.90 16.54 -0.16
C THR A 210 -5.62 16.57 -1.65
N GLY A 211 -6.46 15.87 -2.42
CA GLY A 211 -6.50 15.95 -3.88
C GLY A 211 -7.90 16.32 -4.36
N LEU A 212 -7.98 17.16 -5.38
CA LEU A 212 -9.21 17.46 -6.12
C LEU A 212 -9.02 17.04 -7.57
N ILE A 213 -9.89 16.18 -8.06
CA ILE A 213 -9.81 15.59 -9.39
C ILE A 213 -11.12 15.89 -10.13
N PRO A 214 -11.12 16.83 -11.07
CA PRO A 214 -12.25 17.05 -11.95
C PRO A 214 -12.31 15.95 -13.02
N ILE A 215 -13.48 15.34 -13.20
CA ILE A 215 -13.73 14.28 -14.18
C ILE A 215 -14.94 14.68 -15.00
N SER A 216 -14.84 14.57 -16.33
CA SER A 216 -15.96 14.82 -17.24
C SER A 216 -17.08 13.80 -16.98
N ASN A 217 -18.31 14.28 -16.97
CA ASN A 217 -19.49 13.43 -16.81
C ASN A 217 -19.65 12.44 -17.99
N ASP A 218 -19.14 12.75 -19.17
CA ASP A 218 -19.11 11.80 -20.30
C ASP A 218 -18.24 10.58 -20.00
N LEU A 219 -17.10 10.78 -19.33
CA LEU A 219 -16.27 9.66 -18.87
C LEU A 219 -16.99 8.83 -17.79
N LEU A 220 -17.71 9.48 -16.88
CA LEU A 220 -18.49 8.80 -15.84
C LEU A 220 -19.67 8.01 -16.41
N ARG A 221 -20.31 8.50 -17.49
CA ARG A 221 -21.37 7.80 -18.20
C ARG A 221 -20.86 6.57 -18.97
N SER A 222 -19.59 6.60 -19.37
CA SER A 222 -18.96 5.45 -20.01
C SER A 222 -18.59 4.42 -18.93
N ALA A 223 -19.48 3.45 -18.68
CA ALA A 223 -19.32 2.40 -17.68
C ALA A 223 -18.24 1.38 -18.10
N SER A 224 -16.98 1.78 -18.21
CA SER A 224 -15.87 0.89 -18.59
C SER A 224 -14.88 0.68 -17.45
N ILE A 225 -14.34 -0.54 -17.35
CA ILE A 225 -13.24 -0.88 -16.42
C ILE A 225 -12.01 0.01 -16.68
N ALA A 226 -11.81 0.45 -17.92
CA ALA A 226 -10.72 1.35 -18.29
C ALA A 226 -10.84 2.73 -17.64
N ALA A 227 -12.07 3.28 -17.53
CA ALA A 227 -12.31 4.54 -16.83
C ALA A 227 -12.02 4.41 -15.32
N ASP A 228 -12.41 3.29 -14.71
CA ASP A 228 -12.12 3.02 -13.30
C ASP A 228 -10.61 2.94 -13.03
N ARG A 229 -9.86 2.27 -13.91
CA ARG A 229 -8.39 2.20 -13.81
C ARG A 229 -7.76 3.58 -13.92
N LEU A 230 -8.22 4.41 -14.85
CA LEU A 230 -7.68 5.76 -15.06
C LEU A 230 -7.84 6.61 -13.80
N VAL A 231 -9.04 6.62 -13.20
CA VAL A 231 -9.32 7.38 -11.96
C VAL A 231 -8.49 6.86 -10.79
N ARG A 232 -8.40 5.54 -10.63
CA ARG A 232 -7.57 4.90 -9.60
C ARG A 232 -6.11 5.32 -9.74
N ASP A 233 -5.55 5.17 -10.94
CA ASP A 233 -4.13 5.40 -11.20
C ASP A 233 -3.75 6.87 -11.03
N ASP A 234 -4.63 7.79 -11.40
CA ASP A 234 -4.43 9.22 -11.19
C ASP A 234 -4.39 9.57 -9.69
N ILE A 235 -5.34 9.06 -8.90
CA ILE A 235 -5.37 9.28 -7.45
C ILE A 235 -4.12 8.70 -6.77
N VAL A 236 -3.73 7.47 -7.12
CA VAL A 236 -2.58 6.80 -6.52
C VAL A 236 -1.29 7.52 -6.89
N ASN A 237 -1.07 7.83 -8.16
CA ASN A 237 0.15 8.49 -8.62
C ASN A 237 0.27 9.92 -8.08
N GLY A 238 -0.80 10.70 -8.12
CA GLY A 238 -0.82 12.06 -7.59
C GLY A 238 -0.54 12.09 -6.08
N SER A 239 -1.16 11.18 -5.33
CA SER A 239 -0.92 11.04 -3.88
C SER A 239 0.52 10.62 -3.58
N ALA A 240 1.08 9.68 -4.34
CA ALA A 240 2.45 9.18 -4.16
C ALA A 240 3.48 10.29 -4.37
N ILE A 241 3.35 11.07 -5.45
CA ILE A 241 4.25 12.18 -5.77
C ILE A 241 4.20 13.24 -4.67
N ALA A 242 3.00 13.66 -4.25
CA ALA A 242 2.83 14.66 -3.21
C ALA A 242 3.38 14.20 -1.85
N MET A 243 3.16 12.92 -1.52
CA MET A 243 3.66 12.31 -0.29
C MET A 243 5.19 12.22 -0.28
N ASP A 244 5.81 11.75 -1.37
CA ASP A 244 7.26 11.65 -1.48
C ASP A 244 7.92 13.03 -1.38
N GLN A 245 7.37 14.05 -2.05
CA GLN A 245 7.87 15.41 -1.97
C GLN A 245 7.81 15.96 -0.54
N ALA A 246 6.69 15.74 0.15
CA ALA A 246 6.51 16.18 1.52
C ALA A 246 7.44 15.41 2.48
N PHE A 247 7.52 14.10 2.37
CA PHE A 247 8.30 13.25 3.25
C PHE A 247 9.80 13.45 3.11
N LEU A 248 10.30 13.68 1.92
CA LEU A 248 11.74 13.91 1.73
C LEU A 248 12.15 15.33 2.15
N ARG A 249 11.39 16.37 1.75
CA ARG A 249 11.93 17.74 1.73
C ARG A 249 11.05 18.82 2.34
N SER A 250 9.82 18.57 2.75
CA SER A 250 8.99 19.63 3.34
C SER A 250 9.67 20.29 4.55
N ALA A 251 9.60 21.61 4.60
CA ALA A 251 10.07 22.37 5.76
C ALA A 251 9.18 22.21 7.00
N GLY A 252 8.05 21.49 6.87
CA GLY A 252 7.07 21.35 7.93
C GLY A 252 6.17 22.58 8.06
N GLY A 253 5.33 22.57 9.09
CA GLY A 253 4.38 23.62 9.41
C GLY A 253 3.09 23.04 9.95
N ASP A 254 2.07 23.89 10.12
CA ASP A 254 0.79 23.47 10.68
C ASP A 254 0.06 22.47 9.76
N ASN A 255 0.25 22.60 8.45
CA ASN A 255 -0.49 21.86 7.44
C ASN A 255 0.36 20.84 6.64
N ALA A 256 1.67 20.77 6.87
CA ALA A 256 2.57 19.88 6.15
C ALA A 256 3.45 19.08 7.10
N PRO A 257 3.77 17.80 6.79
CA PRO A 257 4.70 17.01 7.58
C PRO A 257 6.11 17.60 7.52
N LEU A 258 6.89 17.43 8.56
CA LEU A 258 8.30 17.80 8.56
C LEU A 258 9.11 16.74 7.82
N GLY A 259 9.65 17.06 6.65
CA GLY A 259 10.40 16.13 5.81
C GLY A 259 11.70 15.65 6.45
N LEU A 260 12.15 14.48 6.04
CA LEU A 260 13.34 13.80 6.59
C LEU A 260 14.57 14.69 6.62
N ARG A 261 14.81 15.49 5.56
CA ARG A 261 15.91 16.46 5.52
C ARG A 261 15.81 17.50 6.62
N HIS A 262 14.62 18.09 6.81
CA HIS A 262 14.43 19.18 7.76
C HIS A 262 14.33 18.70 9.22
N GLN A 263 14.04 17.40 9.45
CA GLN A 263 14.12 16.82 10.79
C GLN A 263 15.56 16.76 11.32
N LEU A 264 16.56 16.82 10.47
CA LEU A 264 17.96 16.92 10.88
C LEU A 264 18.34 18.36 11.30
N THR A 265 17.65 19.36 10.74
CA THR A 265 17.94 20.78 11.01
C THR A 265 17.65 21.11 12.48
N GLY A 266 18.57 21.80 13.14
CA GLY A 266 18.45 22.09 14.57
C GLY A 266 18.83 20.94 15.51
N THR A 267 19.29 19.82 14.98
CA THR A 267 19.85 18.71 15.74
C THR A 267 21.39 18.74 15.69
N PRO A 268 22.10 18.04 16.60
CA PRO A 268 23.56 17.87 16.51
C PRO A 268 24.02 17.20 15.20
N PHE A 269 23.12 16.53 14.51
CA PHE A 269 23.39 15.80 13.26
C PHE A 269 23.23 16.66 12.00
N ALA A 270 22.82 17.94 12.14
CA ALA A 270 22.66 18.83 11.00
C ALA A 270 23.95 18.99 10.19
N THR A 271 25.10 19.09 10.85
CA THR A 271 26.42 19.24 10.20
C THR A 271 27.06 17.94 9.78
N SER A 272 26.77 16.83 10.47
CA SER A 272 27.37 15.52 10.17
C SER A 272 26.60 14.73 9.10
N ASN A 273 25.30 14.95 8.98
CA ASN A 273 24.41 14.17 8.11
C ASN A 273 23.82 14.99 6.96
N ILE A 274 23.88 16.33 6.99
CA ILE A 274 23.60 17.16 5.82
C ILE A 274 24.96 17.63 5.28
N LEU A 275 25.44 16.95 4.25
CA LEU A 275 26.75 17.14 3.67
C LEU A 275 26.65 17.94 2.37
N ALA A 276 27.51 18.89 2.15
CA ALA A 276 27.67 19.50 0.83
C ALA A 276 28.51 18.61 -0.07
N ALA A 277 28.13 18.44 -1.33
CA ALA A 277 28.94 17.77 -2.33
C ALA A 277 30.26 18.53 -2.51
N THR A 278 31.33 17.80 -2.87
CA THR A 278 32.66 18.41 -3.11
C THR A 278 32.70 19.27 -4.36
N GLY A 279 31.62 19.33 -5.13
CA GLY A 279 31.46 20.15 -6.33
C GLY A 279 32.15 19.58 -7.59
N GLY A 280 32.82 18.41 -7.46
CA GLY A 280 33.45 17.73 -8.60
C GLY A 280 32.52 16.72 -9.28
N ASN A 281 32.67 16.58 -10.60
CA ASN A 281 31.96 15.59 -11.42
C ASN A 281 32.89 14.44 -11.87
N THR A 282 34.01 14.26 -11.19
CA THR A 282 34.97 13.17 -11.45
C THR A 282 34.62 11.92 -10.64
N LEU A 283 35.07 10.76 -11.10
CA LEU A 283 34.89 9.51 -10.37
C LEU A 283 35.43 9.60 -8.93
N ALA A 284 36.59 10.23 -8.73
CA ALA A 284 37.20 10.39 -7.43
C ALA A 284 36.33 11.24 -6.48
N SER A 285 35.81 12.38 -6.94
CA SER A 285 34.93 13.25 -6.15
C SER A 285 33.60 12.57 -5.80
N ILE A 286 32.99 11.89 -6.79
CA ILE A 286 31.73 11.16 -6.58
C ILE A 286 31.93 10.02 -5.55
N THR A 287 33.02 9.25 -5.69
CA THR A 287 33.34 8.14 -4.76
C THR A 287 33.59 8.66 -3.33
N ALA A 288 34.29 9.79 -3.21
CA ALA A 288 34.53 10.43 -1.92
C ALA A 288 33.21 10.91 -1.27
N ASP A 289 32.33 11.55 -2.05
CA ASP A 289 31.05 12.02 -1.55
C ASP A 289 30.14 10.88 -1.10
N LEU A 290 30.07 9.79 -1.89
CA LEU A 290 29.33 8.58 -1.50
C LEU A 290 29.90 7.97 -0.22
N GLY A 291 31.21 7.89 -0.08
CA GLY A 291 31.85 7.40 1.14
C GLY A 291 31.56 8.26 2.37
N ARG A 292 31.49 9.59 2.22
CA ARG A 292 31.17 10.52 3.32
C ARG A 292 29.74 10.33 3.83
N ILE A 293 28.77 10.09 2.94
CA ILE A 293 27.39 9.83 3.34
C ILE A 293 27.27 8.52 4.12
N GLU A 294 27.89 7.44 3.63
CA GLU A 294 27.89 6.15 4.33
C GLU A 294 28.57 6.26 5.70
N LEU A 295 29.71 6.94 5.75
CA LEU A 295 30.44 7.16 6.98
C LEU A 295 29.61 7.92 8.02
N ALA A 296 28.75 8.86 7.59
CA ALA A 296 27.88 9.60 8.50
C ALA A 296 26.90 8.68 9.27
N LEU A 297 26.34 7.65 8.61
CA LEU A 297 25.49 6.68 9.28
C LEU A 297 26.30 5.72 10.15
N LEU A 298 27.42 5.21 9.63
CA LEU A 298 28.26 4.24 10.33
C LEU A 298 28.89 4.83 11.59
N ASN A 299 29.37 6.08 11.56
CA ASN A 299 29.90 6.79 12.73
C ASN A 299 28.85 6.98 13.85
N ALA A 300 27.57 6.99 13.47
CA ALA A 300 26.47 7.03 14.41
C ALA A 300 25.96 5.64 14.84
N ASN A 301 26.71 4.58 14.50
CA ASN A 301 26.36 3.18 14.77
C ASN A 301 24.99 2.76 14.17
N ILE A 302 24.60 3.36 13.04
CA ILE A 302 23.40 2.95 12.31
C ILE A 302 23.79 1.89 11.28
N PRO A 303 23.26 0.66 11.38
CA PRO A 303 23.54 -0.39 10.40
C PRO A 303 22.92 -0.02 9.05
N LEU A 304 23.63 -0.35 7.96
CA LEU A 304 23.13 -0.13 6.60
C LEU A 304 22.10 -1.19 6.16
N THR A 305 21.78 -2.17 7.00
CA THR A 305 20.76 -3.18 6.72
C THR A 305 19.40 -2.51 6.56
N GLY A 306 18.75 -2.71 5.41
CA GLY A 306 17.50 -2.04 5.06
C GLY A 306 17.65 -0.55 4.73
N ALA A 307 18.89 -0.08 4.51
CA ALA A 307 19.12 1.24 3.97
C ALA A 307 18.97 1.23 2.44
N ALA A 308 18.59 2.38 1.88
CA ALA A 308 18.51 2.58 0.44
C ALA A 308 18.90 4.01 0.06
N TRP A 309 19.41 4.14 -1.15
CA TRP A 309 19.67 5.42 -1.79
C TRP A 309 18.42 5.97 -2.45
N ILE A 310 18.17 7.26 -2.32
CA ILE A 310 17.13 7.96 -3.07
C ILE A 310 17.76 9.16 -3.78
N GLY A 311 17.52 9.27 -5.07
CA GLY A 311 18.06 10.38 -5.86
C GLY A 311 17.27 10.67 -7.12
N ALA A 312 17.60 11.77 -7.79
CA ALA A 312 16.99 12.15 -9.04
C ALA A 312 17.41 11.19 -10.19
N PRO A 313 16.56 10.99 -11.23
CA PRO A 313 16.89 10.17 -12.39
C PRO A 313 18.19 10.60 -13.09
N ARG A 314 18.46 11.90 -13.15
CA ARG A 314 19.72 12.45 -13.67
C ARG A 314 20.95 11.92 -12.94
N THR A 315 20.91 11.96 -11.61
CA THR A 315 21.99 11.44 -10.76
C THR A 315 22.20 9.94 -10.95
N MET A 316 21.11 9.17 -11.06
CA MET A 316 21.15 7.74 -11.35
C MET A 316 21.84 7.47 -12.71
N MET A 317 21.45 8.20 -13.76
CA MET A 317 22.02 8.01 -15.09
C MET A 317 23.53 8.35 -15.10
N ARG A 318 23.94 9.43 -14.41
CA ARG A 318 25.36 9.75 -14.27
C ARG A 318 26.17 8.64 -13.59
N LEU A 319 25.68 8.11 -12.47
CA LEU A 319 26.32 7.00 -11.77
C LEU A 319 26.41 5.72 -12.62
N ARG A 320 25.43 5.50 -13.49
CA ARG A 320 25.39 4.36 -14.42
C ARG A 320 26.38 4.52 -15.59
N ASN A 321 26.56 5.75 -16.08
CA ASN A 321 27.37 6.04 -17.26
C ASN A 321 28.85 6.29 -16.96
N ILE A 322 29.18 6.70 -15.75
CA ILE A 322 30.56 7.04 -15.39
C ILE A 322 31.49 5.84 -15.56
N ARG A 323 32.65 6.10 -16.16
CA ARG A 323 33.66 5.10 -16.48
C ARG A 323 34.91 5.32 -15.64
N ASP A 324 35.62 4.23 -15.40
CA ASP A 324 36.98 4.25 -14.85
C ASP A 324 38.02 4.67 -15.89
N GLY A 325 39.29 4.76 -15.49
CA GLY A 325 40.40 5.11 -16.40
C GLY A 325 40.64 4.08 -17.52
N ASN A 326 40.06 2.88 -17.43
CA ASN A 326 40.18 1.80 -18.41
C ASN A 326 38.91 1.69 -19.30
N GLY A 327 37.92 2.56 -19.10
CA GLY A 327 36.66 2.57 -19.86
C GLY A 327 35.58 1.61 -19.36
N ASN A 328 35.82 0.91 -18.22
CA ASN A 328 34.79 0.06 -17.62
C ASN A 328 33.79 0.88 -16.81
N PRO A 329 32.55 0.41 -16.62
CA PRO A 329 31.61 1.04 -15.71
C PRO A 329 32.19 1.13 -14.31
N ALA A 330 32.24 2.32 -13.72
CA ALA A 330 32.77 2.51 -12.37
C ALA A 330 31.87 1.88 -11.29
N PHE A 331 30.55 1.85 -11.53
CA PHE A 331 29.56 1.23 -10.67
C PHE A 331 28.72 0.23 -11.47
N PRO A 332 29.25 -0.99 -11.74
CA PRO A 332 28.55 -1.99 -12.56
C PRO A 332 27.25 -2.46 -11.91
N GLU A 333 27.14 -2.44 -10.60
CA GLU A 333 25.95 -2.78 -9.82
C GLU A 333 24.77 -1.84 -10.05
N MET A 334 25.00 -0.62 -10.56
CA MET A 334 23.93 0.31 -10.94
C MET A 334 23.07 -0.21 -12.09
N GLN A 335 23.54 -1.15 -12.88
CA GLN A 335 22.73 -1.82 -13.90
C GLN A 335 21.63 -2.69 -13.28
N GLN A 336 21.85 -3.17 -12.08
CA GLN A 336 20.91 -3.95 -11.28
C GLN A 336 20.08 -3.07 -10.31
N GLY A 337 20.22 -1.73 -10.39
CA GLY A 337 19.55 -0.81 -9.48
C GLY A 337 20.11 -0.78 -8.08
N GLN A 338 21.39 -1.13 -7.92
CA GLN A 338 22.11 -1.08 -6.64
C GLN A 338 23.29 -0.12 -6.74
N LEU A 339 23.62 0.55 -5.63
CA LEU A 339 24.80 1.38 -5.48
C LEU A 339 25.52 0.96 -4.19
N ARG A 340 26.76 0.48 -4.35
CA ARG A 340 27.59 0.00 -3.22
C ARG A 340 26.89 -1.06 -2.35
N GLY A 341 26.16 -1.98 -3.01
CA GLY A 341 25.43 -3.07 -2.35
C GLY A 341 24.09 -2.69 -1.73
N LEU A 342 23.65 -1.43 -1.86
CA LEU A 342 22.37 -0.95 -1.38
C LEU A 342 21.44 -0.62 -2.55
N PRO A 343 20.13 -0.85 -2.44
CA PRO A 343 19.18 -0.51 -3.49
C PRO A 343 19.18 1.00 -3.77
N PHE A 344 19.14 1.36 -5.05
CA PHE A 344 18.98 2.74 -5.50
C PHE A 344 17.58 2.97 -6.06
N MET A 345 16.87 3.88 -5.47
CA MET A 345 15.52 4.26 -5.85
C MET A 345 15.54 5.66 -6.47
N ASN A 346 15.09 5.77 -7.71
CA ASN A 346 15.01 7.06 -8.39
C ASN A 346 13.61 7.65 -8.27
N THR A 347 13.55 8.96 -8.11
CA THR A 347 12.29 9.72 -8.12
C THR A 347 12.49 11.11 -8.71
N THR A 348 11.47 11.59 -9.42
CA THR A 348 11.43 12.95 -9.96
C THR A 348 11.04 13.99 -8.90
N THR A 349 10.60 13.56 -7.71
CA THR A 349 10.26 14.44 -6.59
C THR A 349 11.48 15.08 -5.95
N VAL A 350 12.68 14.49 -6.12
CA VAL A 350 13.95 15.14 -5.76
C VAL A 350 14.26 16.23 -6.78
N PRO A 351 14.34 17.50 -6.37
CA PRO A 351 14.55 18.63 -7.29
C PRO A 351 15.94 18.54 -7.94
N ILE A 352 16.03 19.04 -9.17
CA ILE A 352 17.27 19.08 -9.97
C ILE A 352 17.70 20.52 -10.32
N ASN A 353 17.01 21.49 -9.78
CA ASN A 353 17.15 22.92 -10.07
C ASN A 353 17.54 23.74 -8.82
N LEU A 354 18.21 23.11 -7.86
CA LEU A 354 18.69 23.76 -6.65
C LEU A 354 19.99 24.56 -6.92
N GLY A 355 20.39 25.35 -5.94
CA GLY A 355 21.57 26.21 -6.05
C GLY A 355 21.46 27.17 -7.24
N GLY A 356 22.42 27.13 -8.10
CA GLY A 356 22.46 27.93 -9.35
C GLY A 356 21.54 27.41 -10.48
N GLY A 357 20.62 26.47 -10.22
CA GLY A 357 19.70 25.89 -11.20
C GLY A 357 20.10 24.53 -11.75
N ALA A 358 21.21 23.94 -11.29
CA ALA A 358 21.70 22.66 -11.78
C ALA A 358 21.99 21.64 -10.65
N GLU A 359 21.71 21.99 -9.42
CA GLU A 359 22.01 21.13 -8.25
C GLU A 359 20.81 20.24 -7.89
N SER A 360 21.12 19.09 -7.33
CA SER A 360 20.17 18.10 -6.82
C SER A 360 20.58 17.66 -5.41
N GLU A 361 19.84 16.70 -4.88
CA GLU A 361 20.11 16.06 -3.59
C GLU A 361 20.19 14.55 -3.76
N LEU A 362 20.99 13.91 -2.92
CA LEU A 362 21.08 12.46 -2.80
C LEU A 362 20.87 12.08 -1.34
N TYR A 363 19.99 11.14 -1.10
CA TYR A 363 19.65 10.68 0.24
C TYR A 363 20.14 9.25 0.44
N LEU A 364 20.67 8.97 1.63
CA LEU A 364 20.86 7.62 2.15
C LEU A 364 20.00 7.48 3.41
N ILE A 365 19.04 6.56 3.39
CA ILE A 365 18.04 6.43 4.44
C ILE A 365 18.04 5.00 4.96
N ALA A 366 18.22 4.82 6.27
CA ALA A 366 18.01 3.56 6.97
C ALA A 366 16.53 3.43 7.35
N PHE A 367 15.72 2.84 6.48
CA PHE A 367 14.26 2.76 6.59
C PHE A 367 13.71 2.11 7.85
N PRO A 368 14.36 1.11 8.49
CA PRO A 368 13.90 0.57 9.78
C PRO A 368 13.74 1.61 10.90
N HIS A 369 14.40 2.76 10.77
CA HIS A 369 14.34 3.89 11.72
C HIS A 369 13.38 5.00 11.29
N VAL A 370 12.76 4.89 10.13
CA VAL A 370 11.74 5.82 9.64
C VAL A 370 10.37 5.33 10.07
N LEU A 371 9.59 6.23 10.66
CA LEU A 371 8.22 5.99 11.10
C LEU A 371 7.26 6.77 10.22
N VAL A 372 6.27 6.12 9.66
CA VAL A 372 5.16 6.76 8.96
C VAL A 372 3.91 6.57 9.81
N GLY A 373 3.33 7.68 10.27
CA GLY A 373 2.07 7.68 11.00
C GLY A 373 0.88 7.76 10.06
N GLU A 374 -0.07 6.85 10.19
CA GLU A 374 -1.33 6.86 9.44
C GLU A 374 -2.49 7.01 10.43
N HIS A 375 -3.38 7.99 10.20
CA HIS A 375 -4.49 8.28 11.14
C HIS A 375 -5.79 7.64 10.68
N SER A 376 -6.30 8.02 9.53
CA SER A 376 -7.60 7.55 9.03
C SER A 376 -7.42 6.98 7.63
N GLY A 377 -8.31 6.06 7.27
CA GLY A 377 -8.41 5.61 5.90
C GLY A 377 -8.71 6.77 4.93
N LEU A 378 -8.63 6.47 3.65
CA LEU A 378 -8.92 7.43 2.60
C LEU A 378 -10.39 7.88 2.67
N GLN A 379 -10.62 9.19 2.69
CA GLN A 379 -11.94 9.80 2.62
C GLN A 379 -12.19 10.34 1.22
N ILE A 380 -13.37 10.05 0.67
CA ILE A 380 -13.79 10.57 -0.63
C ILE A 380 -15.06 11.40 -0.46
N ALA A 381 -15.13 12.50 -1.19
CA ALA A 381 -16.34 13.26 -1.40
C ALA A 381 -16.43 13.69 -2.86
N THR A 382 -17.64 13.73 -3.40
CA THR A 382 -17.88 14.13 -4.78
C THR A 382 -18.88 15.30 -4.81
N SER A 383 -18.72 16.17 -5.79
CA SER A 383 -19.64 17.30 -6.02
C SER A 383 -19.69 17.65 -7.49
N THR A 384 -20.90 17.89 -7.99
CA THR A 384 -21.17 18.41 -9.34
C THR A 384 -21.25 19.94 -9.37
N GLU A 385 -21.37 20.58 -8.21
CA GLU A 385 -21.53 22.04 -8.07
C GLU A 385 -20.28 22.73 -7.53
N ALA A 386 -19.19 21.97 -7.32
CA ALA A 386 -17.96 22.51 -6.73
C ALA A 386 -17.31 23.53 -7.67
N ALA A 387 -16.81 24.61 -7.06
CA ALA A 387 -15.85 25.49 -7.71
C ALA A 387 -14.43 25.10 -7.26
N TYR A 388 -13.51 25.01 -8.20
CA TYR A 388 -12.11 24.66 -7.94
C TYR A 388 -11.16 25.58 -8.72
N ARG A 389 -9.91 25.66 -8.27
CA ARG A 389 -8.86 26.35 -9.01
C ARG A 389 -8.13 25.37 -9.90
N ASP A 390 -7.99 25.71 -11.17
CA ASP A 390 -7.16 24.94 -12.09
C ASP A 390 -5.65 25.17 -11.84
N ALA A 391 -4.80 24.48 -12.61
CA ALA A 391 -3.34 24.61 -12.50
C ALA A 391 -2.82 26.03 -12.78
N THR A 392 -3.59 26.88 -13.44
CA THR A 392 -3.27 28.29 -13.71
C THR A 392 -3.74 29.23 -12.59
N GLY A 393 -4.45 28.70 -11.60
CA GLY A 393 -5.03 29.47 -10.49
C GLY A 393 -6.40 30.09 -10.80
N THR A 394 -6.95 29.83 -12.01
CA THR A 394 -8.25 30.36 -12.44
C THR A 394 -9.39 29.55 -11.79
N MET A 395 -10.42 30.24 -11.30
CA MET A 395 -11.60 29.58 -10.74
C MET A 395 -12.44 28.95 -11.86
N GLN A 396 -12.70 27.68 -11.72
CA GLN A 396 -13.54 26.89 -12.61
C GLN A 396 -14.77 26.41 -11.83
N ALA A 397 -15.93 26.38 -12.47
CA ALA A 397 -17.15 25.83 -11.91
C ALA A 397 -17.46 24.48 -12.59
N ALA A 398 -17.53 23.41 -11.83
CA ALA A 398 -17.80 22.07 -12.34
C ALA A 398 -19.14 21.99 -13.09
N TYR A 399 -20.16 22.69 -12.59
CA TYR A 399 -21.49 22.73 -13.20
C TYR A 399 -21.46 23.25 -14.65
N SER A 400 -20.71 24.33 -14.92
CA SER A 400 -20.67 24.93 -16.26
C SER A 400 -19.85 24.13 -17.28
N ARG A 401 -19.05 23.17 -16.80
CA ARG A 401 -18.15 22.34 -17.63
C ARG A 401 -18.63 20.90 -17.77
N ASP A 402 -19.80 20.57 -17.22
CA ASP A 402 -20.31 19.19 -17.13
C ASP A 402 -19.28 18.24 -16.53
N GLU A 403 -18.69 18.64 -15.39
CA GLU A 403 -17.68 17.91 -14.66
C GLU A 403 -18.17 17.53 -13.26
N THR A 404 -17.71 16.40 -12.76
CA THR A 404 -17.84 16.00 -11.36
C THR A 404 -16.47 16.06 -10.68
N VAL A 405 -16.39 16.74 -9.55
CA VAL A 405 -15.14 16.86 -8.80
C VAL A 405 -15.10 15.81 -7.70
N ILE A 406 -14.05 14.99 -7.71
CA ILE A 406 -13.77 14.02 -6.64
C ILE A 406 -12.71 14.63 -5.73
N ARG A 407 -13.00 14.67 -4.42
CA ARG A 407 -12.07 15.07 -3.37
C ARG A 407 -11.59 13.83 -2.62
N ALA A 408 -10.28 13.61 -2.62
CA ALA A 408 -9.62 12.57 -1.83
C ALA A 408 -8.88 13.23 -0.65
N ILE A 409 -9.00 12.66 0.54
CA ILE A 409 -8.34 13.15 1.76
C ILE A 409 -7.67 11.98 2.47
N GLN A 410 -6.40 12.13 2.80
CA GLN A 410 -5.63 11.21 3.63
C GLN A 410 -4.94 11.98 4.77
N HIS A 411 -4.67 11.30 5.88
CA HIS A 411 -3.99 11.89 7.02
C HIS A 411 -2.78 11.04 7.40
N HIS A 412 -1.59 11.61 7.28
CA HIS A 412 -0.34 10.93 7.58
C HIS A 412 0.72 11.91 8.11
N ASP A 413 1.77 11.37 8.69
CA ASP A 413 2.95 12.11 9.11
C ASP A 413 4.19 11.23 9.00
N ILE A 414 5.38 11.81 9.04
CA ILE A 414 6.65 11.09 9.01
C ILE A 414 7.57 11.54 10.14
N GLY A 415 8.27 10.61 10.75
CA GLY A 415 9.21 10.89 11.83
C GLY A 415 10.42 9.96 11.83
N LEU A 416 11.51 10.42 12.42
CA LEU A 416 12.73 9.65 12.61
C LEU A 416 12.81 9.15 14.06
N ARG A 417 12.92 7.83 14.23
CA ARG A 417 13.23 7.26 15.53
C ARG A 417 14.64 7.63 16.00
N HIS A 418 15.59 7.62 15.08
CA HIS A 418 16.97 8.06 15.29
C HIS A 418 17.33 9.06 14.20
N PHE A 419 17.73 10.28 14.57
CA PHE A 419 18.07 11.32 13.59
C PHE A 419 19.22 10.93 12.66
N PRO A 420 20.32 10.29 13.15
CA PRO A 420 21.43 9.93 12.27
C PRO A 420 21.10 8.80 11.26
N ALA A 421 19.89 8.26 11.26
CA ALA A 421 19.47 7.23 10.30
C ALA A 421 19.25 7.77 8.87
N VAL A 422 19.36 9.07 8.68
CA VAL A 422 19.26 9.72 7.37
C VAL A 422 20.51 10.58 7.17
N ALA A 423 21.09 10.48 5.98
CA ALA A 423 22.12 11.41 5.52
C ALA A 423 21.74 11.96 4.15
N VAL A 424 22.02 13.24 3.92
CA VAL A 424 21.67 13.96 2.72
C VAL A 424 22.89 14.65 2.14
N LEU A 425 23.19 14.38 0.88
CA LEU A 425 24.19 15.13 0.11
C LEU A 425 23.44 16.25 -0.64
N THR A 426 23.80 17.47 -0.39
CA THR A 426 23.28 18.67 -1.06
C THR A 426 24.26 19.19 -2.09
N GLY A 427 23.80 19.94 -3.07
CA GLY A 427 24.66 20.52 -4.09
C GLY A 427 25.18 19.49 -5.09
N VAL A 428 24.47 18.40 -5.30
CA VAL A 428 24.83 17.34 -6.25
C VAL A 428 24.68 17.86 -7.68
N ASN A 429 25.76 18.18 -8.30
CA ASN A 429 25.81 18.64 -9.71
C ASN A 429 26.56 17.60 -10.58
N TRP A 430 26.12 16.34 -10.50
CA TRP A 430 26.66 15.27 -11.33
C TRP A 430 25.85 15.19 -12.62
N VAL A 431 26.35 15.81 -13.66
CA VAL A 431 25.77 15.83 -15.00
C VAL A 431 26.71 15.14 -15.99
N ASP A 432 26.17 14.55 -17.06
CA ASP A 432 26.95 13.94 -18.15
C ASP A 432 27.58 15.01 -19.01
#